data_9028d345211727fc95a82127c1c54438
#
_entry.id   9028d345211727fc95a82127c1c54438
#
_cell.length_a   1.000
_cell.length_b   1.000
_cell.length_c   1.000
_cell.angle_alpha   90.00
_cell.angle_beta   90.00
_cell.angle_gamma   90.00
#
_symmetry.space_group_name_H-M   'P 1'
#
loop_
_entity.id
_entity.type
_entity.pdbx_description
1 polymer ?
#
loop_
_entity_poly.entity_id
_entity_poly.type
_entity_poly.pdbx_seq_one_letter_code
_entity_poly.pdbx_strand_id
1 'polypeptide(L)'
;MAELLCIGNAIVDVFANAEAAWLDGLGIREPVQHISRDLARRILEEVKSGPEFGAVMCSGGAAANVAKIAAMLNTDTAFAGCTGGDDLSALFEGEMRAADVVPLLSSGRENTGLCFAFNCGGETRIAASPGAALEYGEADLREDLVAGAEALVLDGYMLDRRPLVRHILQIAGHNGTPIALDAASVFHIRDRTEDLLLYSRNYPLIIFMNADESIAFYNTIKKTGEKTEAASEREKESLIMKEICPVLKYMTESDIFPVIVIKMGGRGAVVLAGGNIYREETFTIIPRNSVGAGDAFCAAFVSAWIRGKPIRECAVLGNKVAREILMVPGTRIKPGKLKSFAKLLR
;
A
#
# COMPACT_ATOMS: atom_id res chain seq x y z
N MET A 1 -0.41 -18.70 -14.82
CA MET A 1 0.01 -18.25 -13.44
C MET A 1 -0.07 -16.74 -13.46
N ALA A 2 -0.39 -16.11 -12.35
CA ALA A 2 -0.47 -14.65 -12.31
C ALA A 2 0.92 -14.03 -12.50
N GLU A 3 1.02 -12.93 -13.27
CA GLU A 3 2.25 -12.13 -13.36
C GLU A 3 2.56 -11.47 -12.01
N LEU A 4 1.51 -11.00 -11.30
CA LEU A 4 1.63 -10.30 -10.02
C LEU A 4 0.78 -10.99 -8.95
N LEU A 5 1.40 -11.41 -7.85
CA LEU A 5 0.70 -11.88 -6.66
C LEU A 5 0.80 -10.82 -5.54
N CYS A 6 -0.34 -10.27 -5.16
CA CYS A 6 -0.45 -9.34 -4.03
C CYS A 6 -0.91 -10.10 -2.79
N ILE A 7 -0.21 -9.94 -1.66
CA ILE A 7 -0.54 -10.59 -0.40
C ILE A 7 -0.68 -9.53 0.68
N GLY A 8 -1.82 -9.49 1.37
CA GLY A 8 -2.06 -8.46 2.37
C GLY A 8 -3.40 -8.60 3.10
N ASN A 9 -3.76 -7.53 3.80
CA ASN A 9 -5.00 -7.48 4.55
C ASN A 9 -6.21 -7.34 3.61
N ALA A 10 -7.13 -8.31 3.66
CA ALA A 10 -8.43 -8.22 2.99
C ALA A 10 -9.42 -7.49 3.92
N ILE A 11 -9.66 -6.22 3.66
CA ILE A 11 -10.54 -5.38 4.47
C ILE A 11 -11.55 -4.64 3.57
N VAL A 12 -12.65 -4.18 4.16
CA VAL A 12 -13.60 -3.31 3.47
C VAL A 12 -13.39 -1.87 3.92
N ASP A 13 -13.10 -0.99 2.96
CA ASP A 13 -13.02 0.45 3.19
C ASP A 13 -14.43 1.04 3.20
N VAL A 14 -14.71 1.89 4.19
CA VAL A 14 -15.98 2.61 4.37
C VAL A 14 -15.67 4.10 4.34
N PHE A 15 -15.99 4.76 3.25
CA PHE A 15 -15.88 6.21 3.11
C PHE A 15 -17.17 6.86 3.58
N ALA A 16 -17.10 7.77 4.53
CA ALA A 16 -18.28 8.45 5.09
C ALA A 16 -17.94 9.88 5.49
N ASN A 17 -18.97 10.74 5.54
CA ASN A 17 -18.84 12.05 6.18
C ASN A 17 -19.20 11.90 7.66
N ALA A 18 -18.51 12.61 8.54
CA ALA A 18 -18.83 12.63 9.95
C ALA A 18 -18.44 13.97 10.58
N GLU A 19 -19.17 14.37 11.61
CA GLU A 19 -18.77 15.51 12.44
C GLU A 19 -17.65 15.09 13.40
N ALA A 20 -16.67 15.96 13.61
CA ALA A 20 -15.56 15.71 14.52
C ALA A 20 -16.05 15.39 15.95
N ALA A 21 -17.10 16.07 16.42
CA ALA A 21 -17.68 15.82 17.74
C ALA A 21 -18.27 14.42 17.90
N TRP A 22 -18.86 13.84 16.83
CA TRP A 22 -19.36 12.47 16.86
C TRP A 22 -18.21 11.46 16.96
N LEU A 23 -17.11 11.65 16.18
CA LEU A 23 -15.92 10.81 16.26
C LEU A 23 -15.23 10.92 17.63
N ASP A 24 -15.13 12.14 18.17
CA ASP A 24 -14.55 12.39 19.51
C ASP A 24 -15.35 11.68 20.60
N GLY A 25 -16.70 11.64 20.47
CA GLY A 25 -17.61 10.87 21.34
C GLY A 25 -17.41 9.37 21.28
N LEU A 26 -16.94 8.83 20.14
CA LEU A 26 -16.56 7.44 19.96
C LEU A 26 -15.11 7.14 20.38
N GLY A 27 -14.36 8.17 20.80
CA GLY A 27 -12.95 8.05 21.15
C GLY A 27 -11.99 8.03 19.96
N ILE A 28 -12.46 8.36 18.74
CA ILE A 28 -11.65 8.41 17.51
C ILE A 28 -11.13 9.84 17.35
N ARG A 29 -9.93 10.10 17.90
CA ARG A 29 -9.32 11.44 17.98
C ARG A 29 -8.07 11.61 17.14
N GLU A 30 -7.37 10.49 16.87
CA GLU A 30 -6.14 10.50 16.09
C GLU A 30 -6.43 10.47 14.59
N PRO A 31 -5.53 10.99 13.75
CA PRO A 31 -5.66 10.91 12.28
C PRO A 31 -5.78 9.46 11.78
N VAL A 32 -5.11 8.52 12.43
CA VAL A 32 -5.19 7.08 12.17
C VAL A 32 -5.22 6.34 13.51
N GLN A 33 -6.26 5.54 13.72
CA GLN A 33 -6.46 4.85 14.99
C GLN A 33 -6.99 3.43 14.77
N HIS A 34 -6.45 2.46 15.53
CA HIS A 34 -7.05 1.13 15.64
C HIS A 34 -8.21 1.15 16.63
N ILE A 35 -9.31 0.51 16.25
CA ILE A 35 -10.52 0.40 17.06
C ILE A 35 -10.88 -1.07 17.30
N SER A 36 -11.64 -1.32 18.37
CA SER A 36 -12.14 -2.67 18.68
C SER A 36 -13.18 -3.12 17.64
N ARG A 37 -13.34 -4.42 17.50
CA ARG A 37 -14.35 -5.04 16.62
C ARG A 37 -15.78 -4.59 16.96
N ASP A 38 -16.11 -4.55 18.24
CA ASP A 38 -17.44 -4.14 18.67
C ASP A 38 -17.74 -2.69 18.32
N LEU A 39 -16.74 -1.82 18.46
CA LEU A 39 -16.86 -0.42 18.03
C LEU A 39 -16.99 -0.33 16.50
N ALA A 40 -16.18 -1.07 15.75
CA ALA A 40 -16.25 -1.08 14.28
C ALA A 40 -17.64 -1.55 13.79
N ARG A 41 -18.20 -2.59 14.41
CA ARG A 41 -19.55 -3.08 14.08
C ARG A 41 -20.62 -2.02 14.37
N ARG A 42 -20.60 -1.40 15.56
CA ARG A 42 -21.53 -0.32 15.91
C ARG A 42 -21.45 0.84 14.90
N ILE A 43 -20.25 1.29 14.60
CA ILE A 43 -20.03 2.36 13.61
C ILE A 43 -20.60 1.96 12.25
N LEU A 44 -20.38 0.73 11.80
CA LEU A 44 -20.90 0.25 10.52
C LEU A 44 -22.42 0.27 10.48
N GLU A 45 -23.09 -0.15 11.56
CA GLU A 45 -24.55 -0.13 11.67
C GLU A 45 -25.09 1.30 11.64
N GLU A 46 -24.49 2.23 12.38
CA GLU A 46 -24.87 3.65 12.40
C GLU A 46 -24.66 4.31 11.04
N VAL A 47 -23.50 4.10 10.42
CA VAL A 47 -23.14 4.67 9.13
C VAL A 47 -23.99 4.12 7.98
N LYS A 48 -24.42 2.86 8.03
CA LYS A 48 -25.32 2.26 7.05
C LYS A 48 -26.77 2.78 7.19
N SER A 49 -27.20 3.06 8.39
CA SER A 49 -28.59 3.48 8.67
C SER A 49 -28.79 4.98 8.54
N GLY A 50 -27.75 5.79 8.69
CA GLY A 50 -27.80 7.25 8.65
C GLY A 50 -27.46 7.81 7.26
N PRO A 51 -28.46 8.33 6.51
CA PRO A 51 -28.21 8.89 5.18
C PRO A 51 -27.26 10.09 5.18
N GLU A 52 -27.12 10.79 6.29
CA GLU A 52 -26.21 11.92 6.50
C GLU A 52 -24.74 11.56 6.33
N PHE A 53 -24.38 10.31 6.59
CA PHE A 53 -23.00 9.84 6.41
C PHE A 53 -22.60 9.70 4.93
N GLY A 54 -23.57 9.51 4.03
CA GLY A 54 -23.31 9.31 2.60
C GLY A 54 -22.32 8.16 2.34
N ALA A 55 -22.45 7.07 3.09
CA ALA A 55 -21.47 6.00 3.13
C ALA A 55 -21.31 5.26 1.81
N VAL A 56 -20.05 5.02 1.44
CA VAL A 56 -19.67 4.18 0.29
C VAL A 56 -18.72 3.11 0.78
N MET A 57 -19.03 1.85 0.52
CA MET A 57 -18.20 0.71 0.88
C MET A 57 -17.53 0.12 -0.36
N CYS A 58 -16.28 -0.29 -0.25
CA CYS A 58 -15.56 -1.00 -1.30
C CYS A 58 -14.48 -1.92 -0.73
N SER A 59 -14.02 -2.88 -1.53
CA SER A 59 -12.85 -3.68 -1.18
C SER A 59 -11.64 -2.78 -0.98
N GLY A 60 -10.90 -2.97 0.10
CA GLY A 60 -9.78 -2.15 0.56
C GLY A 60 -8.60 -2.98 1.04
N GLY A 61 -7.62 -2.28 1.61
CA GLY A 61 -6.31 -2.80 1.94
C GLY A 61 -5.29 -2.47 0.85
N ALA A 62 -4.08 -2.06 1.27
CA ALA A 62 -3.07 -1.55 0.34
C ALA A 62 -2.73 -2.55 -0.77
N ALA A 63 -2.41 -3.81 -0.43
CA ALA A 63 -2.12 -4.84 -1.41
C ALA A 63 -3.32 -5.17 -2.33
N ALA A 64 -4.56 -5.10 -1.82
CA ALA A 64 -5.76 -5.32 -2.63
C ALA A 64 -6.00 -4.16 -3.62
N ASN A 65 -5.73 -2.93 -3.19
CA ASN A 65 -5.78 -1.76 -4.07
C ASN A 65 -4.74 -1.86 -5.18
N VAL A 66 -3.49 -2.27 -4.84
CA VAL A 66 -2.44 -2.55 -5.83
C VAL A 66 -2.93 -3.59 -6.83
N ALA A 67 -3.49 -4.72 -6.37
CA ALA A 67 -3.98 -5.79 -7.23
C ALA A 67 -5.03 -5.28 -8.23
N LYS A 68 -6.05 -4.58 -7.76
CA LYS A 68 -7.12 -4.02 -8.63
C LYS A 68 -6.57 -3.08 -9.70
N ILE A 69 -5.64 -2.20 -9.32
CA ILE A 69 -5.07 -1.21 -10.24
C ILE A 69 -4.15 -1.89 -11.26
N ALA A 70 -3.34 -2.85 -10.83
CA ALA A 70 -2.48 -3.62 -11.73
C ALA A 70 -3.30 -4.40 -12.76
N ALA A 71 -4.39 -5.05 -12.35
CA ALA A 71 -5.30 -5.73 -13.25
C ALA A 71 -5.94 -4.76 -14.28
N MET A 72 -6.35 -3.55 -13.84
CA MET A 72 -6.85 -2.50 -14.75
C MET A 72 -5.78 -1.99 -15.73
N LEU A 73 -4.51 -2.23 -15.46
CA LEU A 73 -3.37 -1.98 -16.35
C LEU A 73 -3.01 -3.18 -17.22
N ASN A 74 -3.86 -4.22 -17.25
CA ASN A 74 -3.68 -5.49 -17.97
C ASN A 74 -2.47 -6.30 -17.47
N THR A 75 -2.24 -6.31 -16.17
CA THR A 75 -1.32 -7.23 -15.51
C THR A 75 -2.14 -8.38 -14.95
N ASP A 76 -1.81 -9.62 -15.28
CA ASP A 76 -2.48 -10.80 -14.73
C ASP A 76 -2.21 -10.87 -13.22
N THR A 77 -3.24 -10.62 -12.43
CA THR A 77 -3.06 -10.36 -11.00
C THR A 77 -3.90 -11.29 -10.14
N ALA A 78 -3.31 -11.83 -9.08
CA ALA A 78 -3.98 -12.53 -8.00
C ALA A 78 -3.79 -11.77 -6.67
N PHE A 79 -4.76 -11.92 -5.77
CA PHE A 79 -4.69 -11.38 -4.41
C PHE A 79 -4.91 -12.50 -3.40
N ALA A 80 -4.04 -12.62 -2.41
CA ALA A 80 -4.14 -13.57 -1.31
C ALA A 80 -4.32 -12.85 0.04
N GLY A 81 -5.26 -13.34 0.84
CA GLY A 81 -5.59 -12.77 2.15
C GLY A 81 -6.69 -13.57 2.85
N CYS A 82 -7.17 -13.08 3.98
CA CYS A 82 -8.22 -13.74 4.77
C CYS A 82 -9.39 -12.80 5.02
N THR A 83 -10.61 -13.31 4.87
CA THR A 83 -11.89 -12.62 5.16
C THR A 83 -12.72 -13.44 6.15
N GLY A 84 -13.78 -12.86 6.69
CA GLY A 84 -14.59 -13.53 7.73
C GLY A 84 -15.67 -14.48 7.22
N GLY A 85 -15.85 -14.62 5.89
CA GLY A 85 -16.96 -15.42 5.33
C GLY A 85 -18.35 -14.80 5.53
N ASP A 86 -18.43 -13.50 5.78
CA ASP A 86 -19.63 -12.70 5.98
C ASP A 86 -20.03 -11.91 4.70
N ASP A 87 -21.07 -11.09 4.79
CA ASP A 87 -21.52 -10.25 3.65
C ASP A 87 -20.43 -9.30 3.14
N LEU A 88 -19.54 -8.85 4.03
CA LEU A 88 -18.40 -8.00 3.66
C LEU A 88 -17.35 -8.80 2.87
N SER A 89 -17.19 -10.08 3.19
CA SER A 89 -16.37 -11.00 2.40
C SER A 89 -16.89 -11.15 0.98
N ALA A 90 -18.22 -11.33 0.84
CA ALA A 90 -18.85 -11.43 -0.49
C ALA A 90 -18.69 -10.14 -1.31
N LEU A 91 -18.81 -8.97 -0.66
CA LEU A 91 -18.54 -7.68 -1.30
C LEU A 91 -17.08 -7.58 -1.76
N PHE A 92 -16.13 -7.92 -0.87
CA PHE A 92 -14.71 -7.87 -1.18
C PHE A 92 -14.38 -8.76 -2.37
N GLU A 93 -14.77 -10.04 -2.32
CA GLU A 93 -14.51 -11.01 -3.39
C GLU A 93 -15.16 -10.58 -4.72
N GLY A 94 -16.40 -10.12 -4.67
CA GLY A 94 -17.13 -9.64 -5.84
C GLY A 94 -16.44 -8.46 -6.55
N GLU A 95 -15.93 -7.49 -5.78
CA GLU A 95 -15.20 -6.35 -6.36
C GLU A 95 -13.81 -6.73 -6.89
N MET A 96 -13.12 -7.68 -6.24
CA MET A 96 -11.85 -8.19 -6.77
C MET A 96 -12.05 -8.85 -8.13
N ARG A 97 -13.06 -9.75 -8.26
CA ARG A 97 -13.42 -10.39 -9.54
C ARG A 97 -13.88 -9.37 -10.60
N ALA A 98 -14.66 -8.37 -10.19
CA ALA A 98 -15.10 -7.30 -11.10
C ALA A 98 -13.95 -6.43 -11.62
N ALA A 99 -12.81 -6.42 -10.93
CA ALA A 99 -11.58 -5.77 -11.36
C ALA A 99 -10.60 -6.70 -12.10
N ASP A 100 -11.04 -7.89 -12.50
CA ASP A 100 -10.23 -8.94 -13.14
C ASP A 100 -9.06 -9.45 -12.28
N VAL A 101 -9.20 -9.39 -10.95
CA VAL A 101 -8.25 -9.99 -9.99
C VAL A 101 -8.73 -11.37 -9.58
N VAL A 102 -7.84 -12.35 -9.54
CA VAL A 102 -8.13 -13.68 -9.00
C VAL A 102 -8.03 -13.63 -7.46
N PRO A 103 -9.17 -13.71 -6.72
CA PRO A 103 -9.13 -13.71 -5.26
C PRO A 103 -8.78 -15.11 -4.73
N LEU A 104 -7.77 -15.19 -3.89
CA LEU A 104 -7.28 -16.37 -3.18
C LEU A 104 -7.51 -16.15 -1.68
N LEU A 105 -8.76 -16.25 -1.27
CA LEU A 105 -9.19 -15.90 0.08
C LEU A 105 -9.31 -17.14 0.95
N SER A 106 -8.68 -17.13 2.13
CA SER A 106 -9.02 -18.03 3.22
C SER A 106 -10.17 -17.44 4.08
N SER A 107 -10.82 -18.29 4.85
CA SER A 107 -11.91 -17.89 5.73
C SER A 107 -11.44 -17.94 7.19
N GLY A 108 -11.39 -16.79 7.85
CA GLY A 108 -11.08 -16.65 9.26
C GLY A 108 -12.30 -16.87 10.17
N ARG A 109 -12.07 -16.86 11.48
CA ARG A 109 -13.10 -16.97 12.53
C ARG A 109 -13.74 -15.63 12.86
N GLU A 110 -12.95 -14.56 12.66
CA GLU A 110 -13.35 -13.18 12.87
C GLU A 110 -14.17 -12.69 11.68
N ASN A 111 -14.92 -11.60 11.88
CA ASN A 111 -15.56 -10.90 10.76
C ASN A 111 -14.52 -10.25 9.85
N THR A 112 -14.90 -10.04 8.61
CA THR A 112 -14.07 -9.30 7.64
C THR A 112 -13.67 -7.93 8.19
N GLY A 113 -12.41 -7.56 8.01
CA GLY A 113 -11.86 -6.31 8.51
C GLY A 113 -12.52 -5.07 7.91
N LEU A 114 -12.53 -3.99 8.67
CA LEU A 114 -13.11 -2.69 8.31
C LEU A 114 -12.07 -1.58 8.46
N CYS A 115 -12.07 -0.66 7.52
CA CYS A 115 -11.33 0.59 7.61
C CYS A 115 -12.27 1.75 7.25
N PHE A 116 -12.57 2.59 8.22
CA PHE A 116 -13.38 3.78 8.03
C PHE A 116 -12.49 4.97 7.70
N ALA A 117 -12.80 5.66 6.62
CA ALA A 117 -12.19 6.93 6.24
C ALA A 117 -13.26 8.03 6.33
N PHE A 118 -13.25 8.77 7.43
CA PHE A 118 -14.23 9.83 7.70
C PHE A 118 -13.71 11.17 7.18
N ASN A 119 -14.50 11.81 6.33
CA ASN A 119 -14.28 13.20 5.97
C ASN A 119 -14.92 14.12 7.04
N CYS A 120 -14.09 14.89 7.74
CA CYS A 120 -14.47 15.80 8.80
C CYS A 120 -14.17 17.24 8.36
N GLY A 121 -15.04 17.83 7.53
CA GLY A 121 -14.85 19.21 7.09
C GLY A 121 -13.58 19.50 6.30
N GLY A 122 -13.06 18.51 5.58
CA GLY A 122 -11.83 18.59 4.77
C GLY A 122 -10.63 17.87 5.37
N GLU A 123 -10.68 17.48 6.63
CA GLU A 123 -9.72 16.57 7.25
C GLU A 123 -10.21 15.12 7.17
N THR A 124 -9.29 14.18 7.05
CA THR A 124 -9.61 12.75 7.05
C THR A 124 -9.16 12.12 8.36
N ARG A 125 -10.07 11.40 9.05
CA ARG A 125 -9.74 10.51 10.17
C ARG A 125 -9.98 9.06 9.75
N ILE A 126 -9.04 8.19 10.07
CA ILE A 126 -9.08 6.77 9.73
C ILE A 126 -9.24 5.96 11.01
N ALA A 127 -10.24 5.07 11.05
CA ALA A 127 -10.43 4.12 12.12
C ALA A 127 -10.46 2.70 11.54
N ALA A 128 -9.53 1.83 11.97
CA ALA A 128 -9.36 0.50 11.39
C ALA A 128 -9.54 -0.62 12.42
N SER A 129 -10.22 -1.67 12.01
CA SER A 129 -10.33 -2.94 12.72
C SER A 129 -10.06 -4.07 11.72
N PRO A 130 -8.84 -4.65 11.70
CA PRO A 130 -8.43 -5.56 10.63
C PRO A 130 -9.16 -6.92 10.65
N GLY A 131 -9.79 -7.33 11.76
CA GLY A 131 -10.60 -8.55 11.85
C GLY A 131 -9.88 -9.80 11.33
N ALA A 132 -10.60 -10.61 10.56
CA ALA A 132 -10.11 -11.86 9.97
C ALA A 132 -8.84 -11.70 9.12
N ALA A 133 -8.57 -10.50 8.60
CA ALA A 133 -7.36 -10.28 7.82
C ALA A 133 -6.07 -10.61 8.59
N LEU A 134 -6.08 -10.52 9.93
CA LEU A 134 -4.94 -10.91 10.78
C LEU A 134 -4.75 -12.43 10.91
N GLU A 135 -5.75 -13.22 10.53
CA GLU A 135 -5.70 -14.69 10.65
C GLU A 135 -5.00 -15.35 9.43
N TYR A 136 -4.74 -14.61 8.35
CA TYR A 136 -3.99 -15.14 7.20
C TYR A 136 -2.59 -15.59 7.64
N GLY A 137 -2.30 -16.86 7.54
CA GLY A 137 -1.07 -17.47 8.05
C GLY A 137 -0.35 -18.34 7.04
N GLU A 138 0.73 -19.00 7.48
CA GLU A 138 1.55 -19.88 6.61
C GLU A 138 0.72 -21.03 6.01
N ALA A 139 -0.25 -21.56 6.77
CA ALA A 139 -1.12 -22.66 6.30
C ALA A 139 -2.07 -22.26 5.15
N ASP A 140 -2.33 -20.97 5.00
CA ASP A 140 -3.17 -20.42 3.92
C ASP A 140 -2.39 -20.12 2.66
N LEU A 141 -1.05 -20.06 2.77
CA LEU A 141 -0.17 -19.64 1.68
C LEU A 141 -0.09 -20.70 0.58
N ARG A 142 -0.35 -20.31 -0.63
CA ARG A 142 -0.14 -21.12 -1.83
C ARG A 142 1.30 -20.93 -2.33
N GLU A 143 2.20 -21.79 -1.85
CA GLU A 143 3.63 -21.73 -2.20
C GLU A 143 3.89 -21.80 -3.70
N ASP A 144 3.10 -22.60 -4.43
CA ASP A 144 3.17 -22.72 -5.89
C ASP A 144 2.88 -21.40 -6.60
N LEU A 145 2.00 -20.55 -6.04
CA LEU A 145 1.67 -19.23 -6.59
C LEU A 145 2.75 -18.20 -6.27
N VAL A 146 3.35 -18.28 -5.08
CA VAL A 146 4.52 -17.45 -4.71
C VAL A 146 5.69 -17.75 -5.64
N ALA A 147 6.00 -19.03 -5.85
CA ALA A 147 7.08 -19.48 -6.70
C ALA A 147 6.87 -19.17 -8.19
N GLY A 148 5.61 -19.14 -8.63
CA GLY A 148 5.26 -18.99 -10.05
C GLY A 148 4.92 -17.55 -10.48
N ALA A 149 4.93 -16.57 -9.56
CA ALA A 149 4.69 -15.18 -9.91
C ALA A 149 5.96 -14.50 -10.46
N GLU A 150 5.80 -13.54 -11.37
CA GLU A 150 6.92 -12.72 -11.84
C GLU A 150 7.35 -11.68 -10.80
N ALA A 151 6.40 -11.22 -9.95
CA ALA A 151 6.69 -10.40 -8.78
C ALA A 151 5.62 -10.59 -7.69
N LEU A 152 6.03 -10.29 -6.45
CA LEU A 152 5.11 -10.21 -5.30
C LEU A 152 4.94 -8.76 -4.86
N VAL A 153 3.75 -8.43 -4.34
CA VAL A 153 3.52 -7.19 -3.59
C VAL A 153 3.07 -7.54 -2.19
N LEU A 154 3.77 -6.99 -1.19
CA LEU A 154 3.40 -7.05 0.22
C LEU A 154 3.16 -5.63 0.75
N ASP A 155 2.16 -5.45 1.59
CA ASP A 155 2.06 -4.21 2.38
C ASP A 155 2.85 -4.33 3.70
N GLY A 156 3.25 -3.19 4.25
CA GLY A 156 4.07 -3.14 5.46
C GLY A 156 3.39 -3.67 6.72
N TYR A 157 2.04 -3.75 6.73
CA TYR A 157 1.30 -4.36 7.82
C TYR A 157 1.56 -5.87 7.93
N MET A 158 2.01 -6.51 6.83
CA MET A 158 2.43 -7.92 6.84
C MET A 158 3.67 -8.15 7.71
N LEU A 159 4.52 -7.14 7.91
CA LEU A 159 5.75 -7.27 8.70
C LEU A 159 5.48 -7.64 10.17
N ASP A 160 4.27 -7.45 10.68
CA ASP A 160 3.87 -7.91 12.01
C ASP A 160 3.70 -9.43 12.07
N ARG A 161 3.51 -10.09 10.94
CA ARG A 161 3.40 -11.55 10.80
C ARG A 161 4.74 -12.16 10.39
N ARG A 162 5.76 -11.96 11.22
CA ARG A 162 7.15 -12.36 10.94
C ARG A 162 7.32 -13.80 10.42
N PRO A 163 6.65 -14.83 10.98
CA PRO A 163 6.76 -16.20 10.46
C PRO A 163 6.31 -16.28 9.00
N LEU A 164 5.10 -15.78 8.70
CA LEU A 164 4.55 -15.78 7.35
C LEU A 164 5.44 -15.01 6.37
N VAL A 165 5.89 -13.80 6.74
CA VAL A 165 6.77 -12.99 5.87
C VAL A 165 8.08 -13.72 5.59
N ARG A 166 8.71 -14.33 6.59
CA ARG A 166 9.94 -15.13 6.37
C ARG A 166 9.69 -16.29 5.42
N HIS A 167 8.56 -16.98 5.56
CA HIS A 167 8.20 -18.09 4.68
C HIS A 167 8.01 -17.62 3.23
N ILE A 168 7.28 -16.53 3.01
CA ILE A 168 7.13 -15.90 1.68
C ILE A 168 8.50 -15.54 1.11
N LEU A 169 9.36 -14.87 1.89
CA LEU A 169 10.68 -14.45 1.47
C LEU A 169 11.58 -15.63 1.09
N GLN A 170 11.52 -16.75 1.84
CA GLN A 170 12.27 -17.96 1.54
C GLN A 170 11.86 -18.57 0.20
N ILE A 171 10.56 -18.71 -0.03
CA ILE A 171 10.05 -19.24 -1.31
C ILE A 171 10.44 -18.31 -2.46
N ALA A 172 10.17 -17.02 -2.32
CA ALA A 172 10.48 -16.03 -3.34
C ALA A 172 11.98 -15.96 -3.64
N GLY A 173 12.84 -15.97 -2.60
CA GLY A 173 14.30 -15.96 -2.76
C GLY A 173 14.85 -17.22 -3.44
N HIS A 174 14.28 -18.40 -3.11
CA HIS A 174 14.69 -19.65 -3.77
C HIS A 174 14.34 -19.65 -5.27
N ASN A 175 13.28 -19.00 -5.65
CA ASN A 175 12.82 -18.92 -7.03
C ASN A 175 13.27 -17.65 -7.78
N GLY A 176 13.99 -16.75 -7.11
CA GLY A 176 14.42 -15.47 -7.68
C GLY A 176 13.25 -14.49 -7.93
N THR A 177 12.11 -14.71 -7.28
CA THR A 177 10.93 -13.85 -7.43
C THR A 177 11.13 -12.55 -6.64
N PRO A 178 11.15 -11.40 -7.29
CA PRO A 178 11.31 -10.11 -6.61
C PRO A 178 10.07 -9.72 -5.81
N ILE A 179 10.30 -8.99 -4.72
CA ILE A 179 9.25 -8.55 -3.81
C ILE A 179 9.22 -7.03 -3.74
N ALA A 180 8.09 -6.45 -4.07
CA ALA A 180 7.78 -5.05 -3.86
C ALA A 180 7.05 -4.90 -2.51
N LEU A 181 7.63 -4.14 -1.58
CA LEU A 181 7.09 -3.89 -0.26
C LEU A 181 6.77 -2.40 -0.10
N ASP A 182 5.50 -2.06 0.13
CA ASP A 182 5.10 -0.71 0.52
C ASP A 182 5.19 -0.57 2.05
N ALA A 183 5.87 0.45 2.54
CA ALA A 183 6.14 0.65 3.96
C ALA A 183 4.90 0.83 4.83
N ALA A 184 3.80 1.23 4.25
CA ALA A 184 2.46 1.42 4.81
C ALA A 184 2.35 2.53 5.88
N SER A 185 3.30 2.69 6.79
CA SER A 185 3.26 3.74 7.80
C SER A 185 4.62 4.04 8.44
N VAL A 186 4.77 5.27 8.94
CA VAL A 186 5.93 5.70 9.75
C VAL A 186 6.13 4.80 10.97
N PHE A 187 5.05 4.33 11.59
CA PHE A 187 5.09 3.47 12.76
C PHE A 187 5.75 2.12 12.42
N HIS A 188 5.28 1.44 11.37
CA HIS A 188 5.85 0.17 10.94
C HIS A 188 7.31 0.31 10.53
N ILE A 189 7.68 1.40 9.86
CA ILE A 189 9.08 1.65 9.51
C ILE A 189 9.95 1.73 10.77
N ARG A 190 9.58 2.51 11.77
CA ARG A 190 10.37 2.64 13.02
C ARG A 190 10.58 1.30 13.71
N ASP A 191 9.53 0.50 13.79
CA ASP A 191 9.56 -0.75 14.55
C ASP A 191 10.17 -1.93 13.76
N ARG A 192 10.16 -1.85 12.42
CA ARG A 192 10.54 -2.97 11.52
C ARG A 192 11.75 -2.69 10.62
N THR A 193 12.43 -1.55 10.79
CA THR A 193 13.62 -1.23 9.97
C THR A 193 14.70 -2.31 10.07
N GLU A 194 14.94 -2.89 11.24
CA GLU A 194 15.94 -3.96 11.38
C GLU A 194 15.54 -5.23 10.65
N ASP A 195 14.25 -5.60 10.70
CA ASP A 195 13.71 -6.72 9.93
C ASP A 195 13.86 -6.45 8.41
N LEU A 196 13.52 -5.23 7.96
CA LEU A 196 13.65 -4.81 6.56
C LEU A 196 15.10 -4.89 6.07
N LEU A 197 16.05 -4.42 6.85
CA LEU A 197 17.48 -4.50 6.53
C LEU A 197 17.99 -5.95 6.52
N LEU A 198 17.48 -6.81 7.40
CA LEU A 198 17.81 -8.23 7.39
C LEU A 198 17.26 -8.91 6.14
N TYR A 199 16.00 -8.62 5.80
CA TYR A 199 15.36 -9.22 4.63
C TYR A 199 16.00 -8.77 3.33
N SER A 200 16.29 -7.48 3.19
CA SER A 200 16.86 -6.91 1.97
C SER A 200 18.26 -7.42 1.66
N ARG A 201 19.03 -7.82 2.66
CA ARG A 201 20.37 -8.42 2.47
C ARG A 201 20.32 -9.84 1.89
N ASN A 202 19.20 -10.53 2.04
CA ASN A 202 19.05 -11.92 1.66
C ASN A 202 18.10 -12.11 0.47
N TYR A 203 17.29 -11.11 0.15
CA TYR A 203 16.23 -11.20 -0.85
C TYR A 203 16.12 -9.91 -1.68
N PRO A 204 15.81 -9.99 -2.99
CA PRO A 204 15.68 -8.82 -3.85
C PRO A 204 14.41 -8.01 -3.51
N LEU A 205 14.52 -7.11 -2.53
CA LEU A 205 13.42 -6.33 -1.99
C LEU A 205 13.39 -4.91 -2.60
N ILE A 206 12.31 -4.59 -3.30
CA ILE A 206 12.01 -3.22 -3.74
C ILE A 206 11.18 -2.57 -2.65
N ILE A 207 11.64 -1.45 -2.08
CA ILE A 207 10.88 -0.76 -1.02
C ILE A 207 10.25 0.53 -1.53
N PHE A 208 8.97 0.71 -1.25
CA PHE A 208 8.21 1.93 -1.49
C PHE A 208 7.95 2.63 -0.17
N MET A 209 8.32 3.90 -0.09
CA MET A 209 8.09 4.77 1.07
C MET A 209 7.49 6.10 0.60
N ASN A 210 6.71 6.74 1.46
CA ASN A 210 6.43 8.18 1.28
C ASN A 210 7.55 9.02 1.93
N ALA A 211 7.44 10.35 1.85
CA ALA A 211 8.43 11.26 2.38
C ALA A 211 8.65 11.07 3.89
N ASP A 212 7.57 10.97 4.68
CA ASP A 212 7.66 10.81 6.14
C ASP A 212 8.22 9.44 6.54
N GLU A 213 7.86 8.40 5.82
CA GLU A 213 8.40 7.04 6.00
C GLU A 213 9.89 6.98 5.69
N SER A 214 10.35 7.67 4.63
CA SER A 214 11.78 7.73 4.27
C SER A 214 12.60 8.48 5.32
N ILE A 215 12.05 9.54 5.90
CA ILE A 215 12.67 10.26 7.02
C ILE A 215 12.73 9.37 8.27
N ALA A 216 11.66 8.64 8.57
CA ALA A 216 11.62 7.71 9.71
C ALA A 216 12.63 6.57 9.53
N PHE A 217 12.72 5.99 8.33
CA PHE A 217 13.72 4.97 7.98
C PHE A 217 15.14 5.50 8.16
N TYR A 218 15.43 6.67 7.62
CA TYR A 218 16.74 7.32 7.76
C TYR A 218 17.12 7.55 9.21
N ASN A 219 16.21 8.09 10.03
CA ASN A 219 16.45 8.31 11.44
C ASN A 219 16.75 7.02 12.22
N THR A 220 16.10 5.91 11.84
CA THR A 220 16.33 4.62 12.47
C THR A 220 17.70 4.04 12.09
N ILE A 221 18.10 4.13 10.84
CA ILE A 221 19.40 3.59 10.37
C ILE A 221 20.58 4.43 10.85
N LYS A 222 20.40 5.74 11.02
CA LYS A 222 21.46 6.67 11.47
C LYS A 222 21.91 6.42 12.91
N LYS A 223 21.06 5.88 13.77
CA LYS A 223 21.32 5.54 15.20
C LYS A 223 21.94 6.67 16.04
N THR A 224 21.80 7.94 15.63
CA THR A 224 22.49 9.06 16.30
C THR A 224 21.71 9.65 17.48
N GLY A 225 20.51 9.18 17.77
CA GLY A 225 19.63 9.74 18.80
C GLY A 225 19.01 11.10 18.44
N GLU A 226 19.63 11.86 17.55
CA GLU A 226 19.08 13.11 17.00
C GLU A 226 18.09 12.77 15.88
N LYS A 227 16.82 13.12 16.09
CA LYS A 227 15.79 12.98 15.07
C LYS A 227 15.90 14.14 14.08
N THR A 228 16.04 13.80 12.81
CA THR A 228 15.90 14.78 11.74
C THR A 228 14.41 14.98 11.48
N GLU A 229 13.94 16.20 11.58
CA GLU A 229 12.54 16.59 11.38
C GLU A 229 12.44 17.66 10.30
N ALA A 230 11.30 17.72 9.62
CA ALA A 230 11.00 18.74 8.63
C ALA A 230 9.55 19.19 8.81
N ALA A 231 9.34 20.48 9.03
CA ALA A 231 8.03 21.05 9.34
C ALA A 231 7.18 21.33 8.08
N SER A 232 7.82 21.47 6.92
CA SER A 232 7.15 21.76 5.66
C SER A 232 7.52 20.77 4.57
N GLU A 233 6.66 20.62 3.57
CA GLU A 233 6.92 19.78 2.41
C GLU A 233 8.20 20.18 1.65
N ARG A 234 8.54 21.49 1.64
CA ARG A 234 9.78 21.98 1.03
C ARG A 234 11.01 21.56 1.83
N GLU A 235 10.91 21.59 3.15
CA GLU A 235 11.99 21.13 4.03
C GLU A 235 12.16 19.61 3.91
N LYS A 236 11.07 18.83 3.87
CA LYS A 236 11.11 17.39 3.62
C LYS A 236 11.85 17.07 2.31
N GLU A 237 11.51 17.76 1.23
CA GLU A 237 12.17 17.58 -0.06
C GLU A 237 13.68 17.89 0.03
N SER A 238 14.04 19.03 0.62
CA SER A 238 15.43 19.41 0.80
C SER A 238 16.21 18.38 1.60
N LEU A 239 15.63 17.90 2.70
CA LEU A 239 16.20 16.87 3.56
C LEU A 239 16.40 15.55 2.80
N ILE A 240 15.36 15.11 2.08
CA ILE A 240 15.41 13.87 1.31
C ILE A 240 16.51 13.95 0.25
N MET A 241 16.58 15.02 -0.51
CA MET A 241 17.55 15.15 -1.60
C MET A 241 18.98 15.31 -1.10
N LYS A 242 19.21 16.06 -0.02
CA LYS A 242 20.57 16.44 0.43
C LYS A 242 21.17 15.44 1.42
N GLU A 243 20.35 14.81 2.27
CA GLU A 243 20.85 13.95 3.34
C GLU A 243 20.43 12.49 3.18
N ILE A 244 19.16 12.22 2.84
CA ILE A 244 18.62 10.87 2.79
C ILE A 244 19.06 10.14 1.52
N CYS A 245 18.86 10.75 0.36
CA CYS A 245 19.20 10.13 -0.93
C CYS A 245 20.68 9.69 -1.04
N PRO A 246 21.68 10.44 -0.57
CA PRO A 246 23.07 9.96 -0.59
C PRO A 246 23.29 8.66 0.20
N VAL A 247 22.63 8.52 1.36
CA VAL A 247 22.72 7.30 2.19
C VAL A 247 21.98 6.13 1.53
N LEU A 248 20.76 6.36 1.07
CA LEU A 248 19.96 5.33 0.39
C LEU A 248 20.55 4.92 -0.97
N LYS A 249 21.22 5.84 -1.67
CA LYS A 249 21.97 5.56 -2.88
C LYS A 249 23.05 4.51 -2.61
N TYR A 250 23.83 4.66 -1.54
CA TYR A 250 24.83 3.68 -1.14
C TYR A 250 24.21 2.29 -0.90
N MET A 251 22.99 2.22 -0.34
CA MET A 251 22.29 0.96 -0.16
C MET A 251 21.96 0.26 -1.49
N THR A 252 21.65 1.03 -2.53
CA THR A 252 21.39 0.47 -3.87
C THR A 252 22.67 0.14 -4.65
N GLU A 253 23.78 0.80 -4.34
CA GLU A 253 25.12 0.44 -4.87
C GLU A 253 25.65 -0.87 -4.25
N SER A 254 25.29 -1.11 -2.99
CA SER A 254 25.75 -2.27 -2.20
C SER A 254 24.79 -3.46 -2.30
N ASP A 255 23.83 -3.44 -3.22
CA ASP A 255 22.79 -4.46 -3.42
C ASP A 255 21.98 -4.82 -2.16
N ILE A 256 21.96 -3.92 -1.15
CA ILE A 256 21.10 -4.08 0.04
C ILE A 256 19.63 -3.98 -0.38
N PHE A 257 19.31 -2.97 -1.19
CA PHE A 257 18.02 -2.84 -1.86
C PHE A 257 18.28 -2.62 -3.35
N PRO A 258 17.78 -3.47 -4.26
CA PRO A 258 17.92 -3.23 -5.70
C PRO A 258 17.24 -1.93 -6.15
N VAL A 259 16.10 -1.60 -5.54
CA VAL A 259 15.37 -0.36 -5.83
C VAL A 259 14.74 0.21 -4.55
N ILE A 260 14.88 1.51 -4.36
CA ILE A 260 14.19 2.28 -3.32
C ILE A 260 13.36 3.38 -3.99
N VAL A 261 12.09 3.46 -3.66
CA VAL A 261 11.15 4.46 -4.20
C VAL A 261 10.66 5.36 -3.07
N ILE A 262 10.79 6.67 -3.24
CA ILE A 262 10.27 7.69 -2.32
C ILE A 262 9.17 8.47 -3.03
N LYS A 263 7.92 8.29 -2.59
CA LYS A 263 6.72 9.00 -3.08
C LYS A 263 6.67 10.39 -2.43
N MET A 264 6.75 11.46 -3.23
CA MET A 264 6.84 12.84 -2.77
C MET A 264 5.52 13.63 -2.91
N GLY A 265 4.40 12.92 -2.98
CA GLY A 265 3.08 13.53 -3.17
C GLY A 265 3.01 14.37 -4.44
N GLY A 266 2.54 15.62 -4.35
CA GLY A 266 2.42 16.55 -5.48
C GLY A 266 3.73 16.93 -6.16
N ARG A 267 4.88 16.45 -5.65
CA ARG A 267 6.23 16.67 -6.23
C ARG A 267 6.76 15.46 -6.99
N GLY A 268 5.92 14.43 -7.15
CA GLY A 268 6.27 13.22 -7.88
C GLY A 268 6.99 12.18 -7.04
N ALA A 269 8.08 11.63 -7.55
CA ALA A 269 8.82 10.56 -6.89
C ALA A 269 10.33 10.67 -7.11
N VAL A 270 11.08 10.11 -6.17
CA VAL A 270 12.52 9.85 -6.30
C VAL A 270 12.72 8.34 -6.29
N VAL A 271 13.46 7.83 -7.26
CA VAL A 271 13.81 6.40 -7.34
C VAL A 271 15.32 6.26 -7.30
N LEU A 272 15.79 5.36 -6.44
CA LEU A 272 17.20 5.00 -6.32
C LEU A 272 17.38 3.57 -6.79
N ALA A 273 18.27 3.33 -7.73
CA ALA A 273 18.54 2.01 -8.29
C ALA A 273 19.97 1.97 -8.86
N GLY A 274 20.72 0.89 -8.52
CA GLY A 274 22.07 0.67 -9.04
C GLY A 274 22.99 1.89 -8.83
N GLY A 275 22.90 2.55 -7.70
CA GLY A 275 23.71 3.73 -7.37
C GLY A 275 23.33 5.01 -8.12
N ASN A 276 22.18 5.05 -8.79
CA ASN A 276 21.67 6.25 -9.46
C ASN A 276 20.45 6.79 -8.74
N ILE A 277 20.24 8.11 -8.86
CA ILE A 277 19.07 8.81 -8.34
C ILE A 277 18.29 9.36 -9.53
N TYR A 278 17.03 8.94 -9.64
CA TYR A 278 16.10 9.40 -10.67
C TYR A 278 15.01 10.21 -9.97
N ARG A 279 14.83 11.46 -10.39
CA ARG A 279 13.75 12.32 -9.91
C ARG A 279 12.74 12.50 -11.04
N GLU A 280 11.50 12.15 -10.77
CA GLU A 280 10.39 12.29 -11.71
C GLU A 280 9.32 13.19 -11.10
N GLU A 281 9.20 14.38 -11.64
CA GLU A 281 8.19 15.36 -11.20
C GLU A 281 6.79 14.98 -11.70
N THR A 282 5.78 15.47 -11.01
CA THR A 282 4.39 15.35 -11.41
C THR A 282 3.69 16.69 -11.39
N PHE A 283 2.53 16.78 -12.04
CA PHE A 283 1.72 17.99 -11.99
C PHE A 283 0.92 18.05 -10.70
N THR A 284 0.99 19.17 -10.01
CA THR A 284 0.17 19.43 -8.83
C THR A 284 -1.30 19.52 -9.23
N ILE A 285 -2.16 18.82 -8.51
CA ILE A 285 -3.62 18.86 -8.67
C ILE A 285 -4.25 19.10 -7.29
N ILE A 286 -5.49 19.56 -7.29
CA ILE A 286 -6.30 19.59 -6.07
C ILE A 286 -6.97 18.21 -5.97
N PRO A 287 -6.58 17.36 -5.01
CA PRO A 287 -7.13 16.02 -4.91
C PRO A 287 -8.56 16.05 -4.40
N ARG A 288 -9.41 15.15 -4.90
CA ARG A 288 -10.74 14.89 -4.32
C ARG A 288 -10.66 13.94 -3.13
N ASN A 289 -9.62 13.11 -3.10
CA ASN A 289 -9.34 12.13 -2.07
C ASN A 289 -7.83 11.81 -2.12
N SER A 290 -7.21 11.55 -0.98
CA SER A 290 -5.79 11.20 -0.89
C SER A 290 -5.53 9.70 -0.70
N VAL A 291 -6.58 8.92 -0.41
CA VAL A 291 -6.46 7.48 -0.11
C VAL A 291 -6.19 6.69 -1.39
N GLY A 292 -5.26 5.73 -1.35
CA GLY A 292 -4.95 4.82 -2.44
C GLY A 292 -4.02 5.36 -3.53
N ALA A 293 -3.56 6.63 -3.44
CA ALA A 293 -2.61 7.17 -4.41
C ALA A 293 -1.24 6.47 -4.35
N GLY A 294 -0.78 6.11 -3.15
CA GLY A 294 0.43 5.33 -2.94
C GLY A 294 0.33 3.93 -3.55
N ASP A 295 -0.81 3.27 -3.33
CA ASP A 295 -1.10 1.94 -3.89
C ASP A 295 -1.12 1.99 -5.42
N ALA A 296 -1.75 3.04 -5.98
CA ALA A 296 -1.81 3.26 -7.42
C ALA A 296 -0.44 3.49 -8.05
N PHE A 297 0.42 4.24 -7.38
CA PHE A 297 1.80 4.41 -7.78
C PHE A 297 2.55 3.09 -7.79
N CYS A 298 2.46 2.32 -6.69
CA CYS A 298 3.09 1.01 -6.54
C CYS A 298 2.63 0.05 -7.64
N ALA A 299 1.31 -0.07 -7.86
CA ALA A 299 0.73 -0.92 -8.89
C ALA A 299 1.27 -0.62 -10.30
N ALA A 300 1.27 0.66 -10.67
CA ALA A 300 1.74 1.08 -11.98
C ALA A 300 3.25 0.92 -12.15
N PHE A 301 4.01 1.23 -11.12
CA PHE A 301 5.46 1.04 -11.12
C PHE A 301 5.83 -0.43 -11.30
N VAL A 302 5.27 -1.32 -10.46
CA VAL A 302 5.56 -2.75 -10.51
C VAL A 302 5.09 -3.37 -11.83
N SER A 303 3.89 -2.98 -12.32
CA SER A 303 3.39 -3.45 -13.62
C SER A 303 4.29 -3.06 -14.80
N ALA A 304 4.92 -1.90 -14.75
CA ALA A 304 5.91 -1.49 -15.76
C ALA A 304 7.25 -2.22 -15.57
N TRP A 305 7.66 -2.38 -14.32
CA TRP A 305 8.93 -2.97 -13.98
C TRP A 305 9.03 -4.45 -14.36
N ILE A 306 8.02 -5.27 -14.10
CA ILE A 306 7.97 -6.69 -14.53
C ILE A 306 8.01 -6.83 -16.06
N ARG A 307 7.59 -5.82 -16.81
CA ARG A 307 7.69 -5.77 -18.29
C ARG A 307 9.02 -5.21 -18.79
N GLY A 308 10.01 -5.08 -17.91
CA GLY A 308 11.36 -4.62 -18.26
C GLY A 308 11.45 -3.14 -18.66
N LYS A 309 10.46 -2.31 -18.31
CA LYS A 309 10.54 -0.87 -18.60
C LYS A 309 11.66 -0.22 -17.80
N PRO A 310 12.34 0.80 -18.36
CA PRO A 310 13.33 1.58 -17.63
C PRO A 310 12.75 2.16 -16.33
N ILE A 311 13.55 2.23 -15.28
CA ILE A 311 13.14 2.72 -13.95
C ILE A 311 12.44 4.08 -14.00
N ARG A 312 12.93 5.00 -14.84
CA ARG A 312 12.29 6.30 -15.04
C ARG A 312 10.87 6.19 -15.60
N GLU A 313 10.67 5.31 -16.56
CA GLU A 313 9.34 5.07 -17.15
C GLU A 313 8.38 4.46 -16.13
N CYS A 314 8.87 3.56 -15.26
CA CYS A 314 8.10 3.01 -14.15
C CYS A 314 7.62 4.14 -13.22
N ALA A 315 8.51 5.06 -12.82
CA ALA A 315 8.17 6.19 -11.96
C ALA A 315 7.19 7.17 -12.64
N VAL A 316 7.39 7.47 -13.93
CA VAL A 316 6.48 8.32 -14.71
C VAL A 316 5.08 7.70 -14.78
N LEU A 317 4.99 6.40 -15.03
CA LEU A 317 3.69 5.71 -15.04
C LEU A 317 3.06 5.72 -13.65
N GLY A 318 3.83 5.44 -12.60
CA GLY A 318 3.40 5.54 -11.20
C GLY A 318 2.76 6.89 -10.89
N ASN A 319 3.44 7.99 -11.21
CA ASN A 319 2.94 9.35 -11.02
C ASN A 319 1.63 9.62 -11.80
N LYS A 320 1.53 9.15 -13.04
CA LYS A 320 0.33 9.33 -13.88
C LYS A 320 -0.87 8.60 -13.31
N VAL A 321 -0.71 7.34 -12.90
CA VAL A 321 -1.81 6.51 -12.39
C VAL A 321 -2.23 6.97 -11.00
N ALA A 322 -1.28 7.33 -10.11
CA ALA A 322 -1.57 7.91 -8.81
C ALA A 322 -2.43 9.18 -8.94
N ARG A 323 -2.13 10.04 -9.92
CA ARG A 323 -2.93 11.24 -10.19
C ARG A 323 -4.37 10.92 -10.58
N GLU A 324 -4.62 9.88 -11.35
CA GLU A 324 -5.98 9.48 -11.73
C GLU A 324 -6.81 9.02 -10.53
N ILE A 325 -6.19 8.32 -9.55
CA ILE A 325 -6.84 7.94 -8.30
C ILE A 325 -7.24 9.18 -7.49
N LEU A 326 -6.39 10.18 -7.40
CA LEU A 326 -6.66 11.42 -6.65
C LEU A 326 -7.88 12.20 -7.19
N MET A 327 -8.30 11.94 -8.43
CA MET A 327 -9.42 12.63 -9.08
C MET A 327 -10.76 11.92 -8.93
N VAL A 328 -10.79 10.73 -8.30
CA VAL A 328 -12.03 9.97 -8.08
C VAL A 328 -12.38 9.92 -6.60
N PRO A 329 -13.69 9.82 -6.23
CA PRO A 329 -14.09 9.61 -4.84
C PRO A 329 -13.72 8.18 -4.41
N GLY A 330 -13.10 8.04 -3.23
CA GLY A 330 -12.63 6.75 -2.73
C GLY A 330 -11.54 6.13 -3.62
N THR A 331 -11.42 4.80 -3.62
CA THR A 331 -10.45 4.05 -4.44
C THR A 331 -11.06 3.46 -5.72
N ARG A 332 -12.32 3.80 -6.03
CA ARG A 332 -13.05 3.26 -7.19
C ARG A 332 -12.69 4.01 -8.48
N ILE A 333 -11.75 3.48 -9.24
CA ILE A 333 -11.56 3.86 -10.65
C ILE A 333 -12.54 3.07 -11.54
N LYS A 334 -13.17 3.77 -12.48
CA LYS A 334 -13.98 3.09 -13.51
C LYS A 334 -13.08 2.23 -14.39
N PRO A 335 -13.45 0.94 -14.63
CA PRO A 335 -12.77 0.13 -15.63
C PRO A 335 -12.71 0.88 -16.95
N GLY A 336 -11.57 0.87 -17.60
CA GLY A 336 -11.36 1.59 -18.85
C GLY A 336 -10.73 2.99 -18.71
N LYS A 337 -10.77 3.64 -17.55
CA LYS A 337 -10.08 4.93 -17.36
C LYS A 337 -8.55 4.77 -17.42
N LEU A 338 -8.04 3.60 -17.02
CA LEU A 338 -6.62 3.26 -17.09
C LEU A 338 -6.20 2.57 -18.40
N LYS A 339 -7.13 2.29 -19.32
CA LYS A 339 -6.83 1.60 -20.61
C LYS A 339 -5.79 2.32 -21.47
N SER A 340 -5.74 3.65 -21.40
CA SER A 340 -4.73 4.43 -22.13
C SER A 340 -3.33 4.20 -21.56
N PHE A 341 -3.22 4.02 -20.24
CA PHE A 341 -1.95 3.75 -19.56
C PHE A 341 -1.49 2.29 -19.79
N ALA A 342 -2.41 1.35 -19.85
CA ALA A 342 -2.11 -0.04 -20.19
C ALA A 342 -1.41 -0.17 -21.56
N LYS A 343 -1.69 0.75 -22.50
CA LYS A 343 -0.98 0.80 -23.78
C LYS A 343 0.50 1.17 -23.66
N LEU A 344 0.88 1.88 -22.60
CA LEU A 344 2.28 2.24 -22.34
C LEU A 344 3.10 1.06 -21.81
N LEU A 345 2.42 0.02 -21.36
CA LEU A 345 3.04 -1.22 -20.87
C LEU A 345 3.37 -2.22 -21.98
N ARG A 346 2.80 -2.04 -23.16
CA ARG A 346 3.13 -2.82 -24.36
C ARG A 346 4.41 -2.28 -24.98
#